data_bfd2100552e448fb11a9f6f251ec7858
#
_entry.id   bfd2100552e448fb11a9f6f251ec7858
#
_cell.length_a   1.000
_cell.length_b   1.000
_cell.length_c   1.000
_cell.angle_alpha   90.00
_cell.angle_beta   90.00
_cell.angle_gamma   90.00
#
_symmetry.space_group_name_H-M   'P 1'
#
loop_
_entity.id
_entity.type
_entity.pdbx_description
1 polymer ?
#
loop_
_entity_poly.entity_id
_entity_poly.type
_entity_poly.pdbx_seq_one_letter_code
_entity_poly.pdbx_strand_id
1 'polypeptide(L)'
;MSIEFISVGENRYMSLNIVLFEPEIPQNTGNIARTCAATGSNLHLIKPLGFSVNDKYLKRAGLDYWSLVNIKYYENFEEFKKMTGNNMVFISTTKESRFYTDAAYPDGCYIIFGKETAGLPDYIHNEYRDNRIKIPMIDNEHARSLNLANSVNIVVYEALRQLGFPQMK
;
A
#
# COMPACT_ATOMS: atom_id res chain seq x y z
N MET A 1 42.79 26.61 -8.71
CA MET A 1 42.56 25.21 -8.34
C MET A 1 41.14 25.14 -7.78
N SER A 2 40.17 24.87 -8.66
CA SER A 2 38.74 24.89 -8.30
C SER A 2 38.37 23.51 -7.77
N ILE A 3 37.90 23.45 -6.53
CA ILE A 3 37.38 22.22 -5.92
C ILE A 3 35.96 22.05 -6.41
N GLU A 4 35.75 21.11 -7.36
CA GLU A 4 34.43 20.67 -7.73
C GLU A 4 33.83 19.94 -6.54
N PHE A 5 32.77 20.50 -5.98
CA PHE A 5 31.87 19.78 -5.04
C PHE A 5 31.14 18.71 -5.86
N ILE A 6 31.60 17.46 -5.73
CA ILE A 6 30.83 16.31 -6.16
C ILE A 6 29.60 16.28 -5.23
N SER A 7 28.44 16.61 -5.77
CA SER A 7 27.17 16.40 -5.08
C SER A 7 27.06 14.89 -4.81
N VAL A 8 27.16 14.52 -3.55
CA VAL A 8 26.80 13.18 -3.09
C VAL A 8 25.32 13.03 -3.42
N GLY A 9 25.02 12.26 -4.47
CA GLY A 9 23.66 11.94 -4.85
C GLY A 9 22.94 11.36 -3.62
N GLU A 10 21.84 11.99 -3.24
CA GLU A 10 20.91 11.43 -2.26
C GLU A 10 20.59 10.02 -2.74
N ASN A 11 20.97 9.05 -1.94
CA ASN A 11 20.68 7.64 -2.16
C ASN A 11 19.17 7.49 -2.00
N ARG A 12 18.43 7.80 -3.06
CA ARG A 12 16.97 7.77 -3.09
C ARG A 12 16.57 6.31 -3.06
N TYR A 13 16.32 5.82 -1.85
CA TYR A 13 15.84 4.46 -1.67
C TYR A 13 14.51 4.31 -2.40
N MET A 14 14.47 3.41 -3.38
CA MET A 14 13.21 3.04 -4.06
C MET A 14 12.25 2.45 -3.02
N SER A 15 11.06 3.00 -2.91
CA SER A 15 10.08 2.55 -1.92
C SER A 15 8.66 2.67 -2.45
N LEU A 16 7.86 1.65 -2.22
CA LEU A 16 6.42 1.69 -2.46
C LEU A 16 5.69 2.35 -1.28
N ASN A 17 4.55 2.96 -1.56
CA ASN A 17 3.66 3.53 -0.56
C ASN A 17 2.36 2.72 -0.51
N ILE A 18 2.20 1.92 0.53
CA ILE A 18 1.02 1.08 0.75
C ILE A 18 0.01 1.87 1.57
N VAL A 19 -1.20 1.99 1.06
CA VAL A 19 -2.25 2.81 1.66
C VAL A 19 -3.44 1.94 2.04
N LEU A 20 -3.85 1.99 3.29
CA LEU A 20 -5.05 1.33 3.79
C LEU A 20 -6.11 2.39 4.06
N PHE A 21 -7.22 2.29 3.33
CA PHE A 21 -8.37 3.15 3.51
C PHE A 21 -9.30 2.57 4.57
N GLU A 22 -9.42 3.24 5.71
CA GLU A 22 -10.29 2.86 6.83
C GLU A 22 -10.18 1.36 7.22
N PRO A 23 -8.97 0.82 7.48
CA PRO A 23 -8.81 -0.60 7.80
C PRO A 23 -9.54 -0.96 9.09
N GLU A 24 -10.20 -2.13 9.10
CA GLU A 24 -11.11 -2.56 10.17
C GLU A 24 -10.49 -3.65 11.06
N ILE A 25 -9.62 -4.50 10.51
CA ILE A 25 -9.09 -5.68 11.19
C ILE A 25 -7.64 -5.47 11.59
N PRO A 26 -7.32 -5.38 12.91
CA PRO A 26 -5.97 -5.10 13.38
C PRO A 26 -4.94 -6.15 12.95
N GLN A 27 -5.33 -7.42 12.84
CA GLN A 27 -4.43 -8.50 12.39
C GLN A 27 -3.97 -8.29 10.94
N ASN A 28 -4.86 -7.82 10.04
CA ASN A 28 -4.50 -7.52 8.67
C ASN A 28 -3.48 -6.37 8.63
N THR A 29 -3.76 -5.29 9.34
CA THR A 29 -2.87 -4.12 9.40
C THR A 29 -1.50 -4.49 9.99
N GLY A 30 -1.46 -5.34 11.03
CA GLY A 30 -0.20 -5.84 11.60
C GLY A 30 0.61 -6.70 10.62
N ASN A 31 -0.03 -7.59 9.88
CA ASN A 31 0.63 -8.40 8.85
C ASN A 31 1.14 -7.53 7.69
N ILE A 32 0.39 -6.50 7.29
CA ILE A 32 0.81 -5.54 6.27
C ILE A 32 2.00 -4.71 6.73
N ALA A 33 2.00 -4.26 7.99
CA ALA A 33 3.16 -3.57 8.57
C ALA A 33 4.42 -4.45 8.54
N ARG A 34 4.28 -5.76 8.83
CA ARG A 34 5.39 -6.72 8.69
C ARG A 34 5.91 -6.80 7.25
N THR A 35 5.03 -6.83 6.27
CA THR A 35 5.40 -6.81 4.85
C THR A 35 6.12 -5.51 4.51
N CYS A 36 5.62 -4.36 4.95
CA CYS A 36 6.28 -3.07 4.73
C CYS A 36 7.67 -3.04 5.34
N ALA A 37 7.85 -3.57 6.57
CA ALA A 37 9.16 -3.68 7.20
C ALA A 37 10.12 -4.57 6.39
N ALA A 38 9.64 -5.71 5.89
CA ALA A 38 10.46 -6.65 5.12
C ALA A 38 10.84 -6.15 3.73
N THR A 39 10.08 -5.21 3.17
CA THR A 39 10.24 -4.70 1.80
C THR A 39 10.76 -3.27 1.72
N GLY A 40 10.93 -2.59 2.85
CA GLY A 40 11.28 -1.16 2.88
C GLY A 40 10.16 -0.24 2.38
N SER A 41 8.92 -0.74 2.29
CA SER A 41 7.77 0.05 1.86
C SER A 41 7.23 0.93 3.00
N ASN A 42 6.66 2.08 2.66
CA ASN A 42 5.95 2.94 3.61
C ASN A 42 4.51 2.46 3.81
N LEU A 43 3.96 2.67 4.99
CA LEU A 43 2.56 2.37 5.31
C LEU A 43 1.79 3.66 5.62
N HIS A 44 0.67 3.85 4.93
CA HIS A 44 -0.22 4.99 5.09
C HIS A 44 -1.58 4.50 5.57
N LEU A 45 -2.07 5.05 6.67
CA LEU A 45 -3.34 4.66 7.29
C LEU A 45 -4.31 5.85 7.26
N ILE A 46 -5.41 5.71 6.54
CA ILE A 46 -6.47 6.71 6.46
C ILE A 46 -7.56 6.34 7.44
N LYS A 47 -7.87 7.26 8.36
CA LYS A 47 -8.90 7.09 9.38
C LYS A 47 -10.33 7.25 8.82
N PRO A 48 -11.37 6.72 9.52
CA PRO A 48 -11.28 6.08 10.84
C PRO A 48 -10.71 4.65 10.77
N LEU A 49 -9.96 4.25 11.81
CA LEU A 49 -9.52 2.87 11.97
C LEU A 49 -10.56 2.10 12.78
N GLY A 50 -10.87 0.86 12.39
CA GLY A 50 -11.76 -0.03 13.12
C GLY A 50 -11.19 -0.59 14.43
N PHE A 51 -9.99 -0.14 14.82
CA PHE A 51 -9.26 -0.60 16.00
C PHE A 51 -8.40 0.51 16.60
N SER A 52 -7.96 0.31 17.84
CA SER A 52 -6.97 1.17 18.48
C SER A 52 -5.54 0.71 18.15
N VAL A 53 -4.62 1.66 17.91
CA VAL A 53 -3.20 1.35 17.73
C VAL A 53 -2.60 0.63 18.95
N ASN A 54 -3.23 0.78 20.14
CA ASN A 54 -2.87 0.05 21.36
C ASN A 54 -3.53 -1.33 21.47
N ASP A 55 -4.27 -1.78 20.43
CA ASP A 55 -4.97 -3.06 20.44
C ASP A 55 -3.98 -4.22 20.61
N LYS A 56 -4.34 -5.18 21.50
CA LYS A 56 -3.52 -6.37 21.77
C LYS A 56 -3.33 -7.26 20.53
N TYR A 57 -4.29 -7.25 19.62
CA TYR A 57 -4.22 -8.04 18.39
C TYR A 57 -3.26 -7.40 17.37
N LEU A 58 -3.25 -6.08 17.27
CA LEU A 58 -2.25 -5.35 16.49
C LEU A 58 -0.84 -5.63 17.04
N LYS A 59 -0.69 -5.59 18.36
CA LYS A 59 0.58 -5.92 19.06
C LYS A 59 1.06 -7.32 18.73
N ARG A 60 0.18 -8.33 18.78
CA ARG A 60 0.54 -9.72 18.48
C ARG A 60 0.81 -9.96 17.00
N ALA A 61 0.16 -9.23 16.10
CA ALA A 61 0.29 -9.44 14.65
C ALA A 61 1.52 -8.76 14.04
N GLY A 62 2.09 -7.74 14.68
CA GLY A 62 3.19 -7.05 14.02
C GLY A 62 3.77 -5.83 14.73
N LEU A 63 3.51 -5.62 16.01
CA LEU A 63 4.02 -4.42 16.69
C LEU A 63 5.55 -4.40 16.80
N ASP A 64 6.19 -5.56 16.82
CA ASP A 64 7.66 -5.68 16.79
C ASP A 64 8.25 -5.06 15.51
N TYR A 65 7.47 -5.01 14.42
CA TYR A 65 7.85 -4.39 13.14
C TYR A 65 7.40 -2.94 13.00
N TRP A 66 6.53 -2.45 13.90
CA TRP A 66 5.95 -1.10 13.81
C TRP A 66 7.00 0.00 13.86
N SER A 67 8.01 -0.17 14.69
CA SER A 67 9.15 0.75 14.81
C SER A 67 10.11 0.72 13.61
N LEU A 68 10.01 -0.31 12.76
CA LEU A 68 10.84 -0.49 11.56
C LEU A 68 10.18 0.07 10.29
N VAL A 69 8.92 0.49 10.38
CA VAL A 69 8.13 0.96 9.25
C VAL A 69 7.87 2.46 9.38
N ASN A 70 8.04 3.19 8.29
CA ASN A 70 7.59 4.57 8.20
C ASN A 70 6.07 4.58 8.05
N ILE A 71 5.35 4.80 9.17
CA ILE A 71 3.89 4.81 9.21
C ILE A 71 3.39 6.24 9.29
N LYS A 72 2.47 6.60 8.38
CA LYS A 72 1.80 7.90 8.36
C LYS A 72 0.31 7.72 8.54
N TYR A 73 -0.30 8.62 9.32
CA TYR A 73 -1.73 8.64 9.61
C TYR A 73 -2.35 9.88 8.97
N TYR A 74 -3.58 9.72 8.47
CA TYR A 74 -4.36 10.81 7.87
C TYR A 74 -5.76 10.81 8.47
N GLU A 75 -6.29 11.98 8.78
CA GLU A 75 -7.64 12.11 9.35
C GLU A 75 -8.73 11.74 8.32
N ASN A 76 -8.43 11.92 7.02
CA ASN A 76 -9.34 11.58 5.94
C ASN A 76 -8.58 11.44 4.62
N PHE A 77 -9.31 11.03 3.58
CA PHE A 77 -8.77 10.82 2.24
C PHE A 77 -8.25 12.12 1.59
N GLU A 78 -8.89 13.26 1.84
CA GLU A 78 -8.47 14.55 1.27
C GLU A 78 -7.12 15.01 1.83
N GLU A 79 -6.84 14.74 3.10
CA GLU A 79 -5.53 14.99 3.69
C GLU A 79 -4.47 14.12 3.04
N PHE A 80 -4.75 12.82 2.88
CA PHE A 80 -3.86 11.90 2.17
C PHE A 80 -3.58 12.36 0.74
N LYS A 81 -4.61 12.73 -0.03
CA LYS A 81 -4.50 13.16 -1.42
C LYS A 81 -3.56 14.35 -1.61
N LYS A 82 -3.55 15.30 -0.68
CA LYS A 82 -2.61 16.44 -0.71
C LYS A 82 -1.15 16.01 -0.62
N MET A 83 -0.88 14.86 0.01
CA MET A 83 0.48 14.33 0.20
C MET A 83 1.01 13.52 -0.99
N THR A 84 0.14 13.04 -1.88
CA THR A 84 0.58 12.23 -3.03
C THR A 84 1.29 13.08 -4.09
N GLY A 85 0.98 14.37 -4.18
CA GLY A 85 1.53 15.27 -5.20
C GLY A 85 1.26 14.74 -6.61
N ASN A 86 2.32 14.65 -7.41
CA ASN A 86 2.27 14.14 -8.79
C ASN A 86 2.62 12.64 -8.89
N ASN A 87 2.75 11.93 -7.77
CA ASN A 87 3.08 10.50 -7.82
C ASN A 87 1.90 9.68 -8.35
N MET A 88 2.24 8.60 -9.04
CA MET A 88 1.23 7.65 -9.53
C MET A 88 0.51 6.98 -8.36
N VAL A 89 -0.80 6.91 -8.45
CA VAL A 89 -1.67 6.25 -7.46
C VAL A 89 -2.46 5.15 -8.16
N PHE A 90 -2.37 3.93 -7.65
CA PHE A 90 -3.20 2.79 -8.05
C PHE A 90 -4.22 2.47 -6.98
N ILE A 91 -5.35 1.92 -7.37
CA ILE A 91 -6.33 1.37 -6.43
C ILE A 91 -6.60 -0.10 -6.72
N SER A 92 -6.53 -0.94 -5.69
CA SER A 92 -6.85 -2.36 -5.77
C SER A 92 -8.34 -2.59 -5.54
N THR A 93 -9.00 -3.22 -6.51
CA THR A 93 -10.45 -3.45 -6.48
C THR A 93 -10.81 -4.78 -7.14
N THR A 94 -11.93 -5.38 -6.73
CA THR A 94 -12.49 -6.57 -7.39
C THR A 94 -13.35 -6.22 -8.62
N LYS A 95 -13.69 -4.92 -8.82
CA LYS A 95 -14.61 -4.42 -9.82
C LYS A 95 -13.92 -3.91 -11.10
N GLU A 96 -12.75 -4.45 -11.45
CA GLU A 96 -11.98 -3.99 -12.61
C GLU A 96 -11.67 -5.17 -13.53
N SER A 97 -11.33 -4.89 -14.79
CA SER A 97 -10.88 -5.87 -15.78
C SER A 97 -9.34 -5.95 -15.88
N ARG A 98 -8.61 -4.84 -15.65
CA ARG A 98 -7.16 -4.77 -15.73
C ARG A 98 -6.52 -5.55 -14.58
N PHE A 99 -5.68 -6.52 -14.90
CA PHE A 99 -4.97 -7.28 -13.89
C PHE A 99 -3.82 -6.47 -13.28
N TYR A 100 -3.50 -6.75 -12.03
CA TYR A 100 -2.40 -6.12 -11.31
C TYR A 100 -1.04 -6.30 -12.00
N THR A 101 -0.89 -7.38 -12.78
CA THR A 101 0.31 -7.67 -13.59
C THR A 101 0.45 -6.79 -14.82
N ASP A 102 -0.64 -6.20 -15.30
CA ASP A 102 -0.68 -5.37 -16.52
C ASP A 102 -0.39 -3.89 -16.20
N ALA A 103 -0.29 -3.54 -14.93
CA ALA A 103 0.09 -2.20 -14.48
C ALA A 103 1.61 -2.04 -14.45
N ALA A 104 2.10 -0.87 -14.84
CA ALA A 104 3.51 -0.50 -14.66
C ALA A 104 3.64 0.32 -13.37
N TYR A 105 4.34 -0.21 -12.38
CA TYR A 105 4.52 0.43 -11.07
C TYR A 105 5.82 1.23 -11.03
N PRO A 106 5.76 2.58 -11.09
CA PRO A 106 6.96 3.39 -10.92
C PRO A 106 7.40 3.43 -9.46
N ASP A 107 8.69 3.71 -9.25
CA ASP A 107 9.21 3.98 -7.92
C ASP A 107 8.45 5.12 -7.24
N GLY A 108 8.18 4.97 -5.94
CA GLY A 108 7.43 5.96 -5.15
C GLY A 108 5.93 5.96 -5.40
N CYS A 109 5.37 5.05 -6.22
CA CYS A 109 3.92 4.99 -6.43
C CYS A 109 3.16 4.62 -5.15
N TYR A 110 1.91 5.04 -5.10
CA TYR A 110 0.96 4.70 -4.04
C TYR A 110 0.02 3.61 -4.52
N ILE A 111 -0.29 2.64 -3.65
CA ILE A 111 -1.25 1.57 -3.93
C ILE A 111 -2.27 1.55 -2.80
N ILE A 112 -3.51 1.90 -3.11
CA ILE A 112 -4.61 2.01 -2.14
C ILE A 112 -5.42 0.73 -2.11
N PHE A 113 -5.63 0.21 -0.91
CA PHE A 113 -6.50 -0.91 -0.62
C PHE A 113 -7.67 -0.45 0.26
N GLY A 114 -8.86 -0.91 -0.05
CA GLY A 114 -10.07 -0.57 0.68
C GLY A 114 -10.24 -1.39 1.96
N LYS A 115 -11.20 -0.98 2.78
CA LYS A 115 -11.57 -1.70 4.00
C LYS A 115 -12.15 -3.08 3.71
N GLU A 116 -12.01 -3.98 4.67
CA GLU A 116 -12.30 -5.40 4.50
C GLU A 116 -13.77 -5.69 4.15
N THR A 117 -14.70 -4.93 4.71
CA THR A 117 -16.15 -5.18 4.53
C THR A 117 -16.74 -4.57 3.27
N ALA A 118 -16.27 -3.39 2.83
CA ALA A 118 -16.92 -2.62 1.77
C ALA A 118 -15.98 -2.20 0.63
N GLY A 119 -14.66 -2.42 0.76
CA GLY A 119 -13.68 -1.95 -0.21
C GLY A 119 -13.53 -0.43 -0.23
N LEU A 120 -13.32 0.13 -1.40
CA LEU A 120 -13.19 1.58 -1.61
C LEU A 120 -14.55 2.18 -2.01
N PRO A 121 -14.87 3.40 -1.56
CA PRO A 121 -16.08 4.11 -1.98
C PRO A 121 -15.98 4.61 -3.43
N ASP A 122 -17.14 4.86 -4.03
CA ASP A 122 -17.25 5.22 -5.45
C ASP A 122 -16.49 6.49 -5.83
N TYR A 123 -16.37 7.45 -4.92
CA TYR A 123 -15.63 8.68 -5.23
C TYR A 123 -14.13 8.41 -5.43
N ILE A 124 -13.52 7.47 -4.69
CA ILE A 124 -12.13 7.04 -4.91
C ILE A 124 -12.01 6.26 -6.21
N HIS A 125 -12.98 5.39 -6.52
CA HIS A 125 -13.03 4.69 -7.81
C HIS A 125 -13.09 5.66 -8.99
N ASN A 126 -13.86 6.73 -8.88
CA ASN A 126 -13.99 7.74 -9.93
C ASN A 126 -12.72 8.58 -10.07
N GLU A 127 -12.09 8.95 -8.97
CA GLU A 127 -10.83 9.71 -8.94
C GLU A 127 -9.69 8.97 -9.67
N TYR A 128 -9.56 7.66 -9.42
CA TYR A 128 -8.46 6.84 -9.98
C TYR A 128 -8.95 5.83 -11.02
N ARG A 129 -9.92 6.21 -11.83
CA ARG A 129 -10.57 5.33 -12.83
C ARG A 129 -9.57 4.59 -13.71
N ASP A 130 -8.54 5.27 -14.20
CA ASP A 130 -7.58 4.73 -15.15
C ASP A 130 -6.45 3.91 -14.48
N ASN A 131 -6.39 3.95 -13.16
CA ASN A 131 -5.35 3.28 -12.35
C ASN A 131 -5.92 2.19 -11.44
N ARG A 132 -7.07 1.63 -11.80
CA ARG A 132 -7.66 0.49 -11.09
C ARG A 132 -6.96 -0.79 -11.51
N ILE A 133 -6.68 -1.65 -10.53
CA ILE A 133 -6.07 -2.95 -10.72
C ILE A 133 -6.85 -4.03 -9.97
N LYS A 134 -6.78 -5.25 -10.46
CA LYS A 134 -7.48 -6.42 -9.91
C LYS A 134 -6.55 -7.62 -9.78
N ILE A 135 -6.64 -8.32 -8.68
CA ILE A 135 -6.09 -9.66 -8.56
C ILE A 135 -7.12 -10.63 -9.14
N PRO A 136 -6.78 -11.44 -10.17
CA PRO A 136 -7.71 -12.37 -10.77
C PRO A 136 -8.12 -13.45 -9.77
N MET A 137 -9.39 -13.80 -9.77
CA MET A 137 -9.97 -14.88 -8.97
C MET A 137 -10.90 -15.69 -9.87
N ILE A 138 -11.18 -16.94 -9.49
CA ILE A 138 -12.20 -17.75 -10.16
C ILE A 138 -13.57 -17.08 -10.01
N ASP A 139 -14.43 -17.26 -10.99
CA ASP A 139 -15.82 -16.80 -10.93
C ASP A 139 -16.63 -17.77 -10.04
N ASN A 140 -16.72 -17.43 -8.75
CA ASN A 140 -17.44 -18.22 -7.76
C ASN A 140 -18.08 -17.28 -6.73
N GLU A 141 -19.38 -17.38 -6.57
CA GLU A 141 -20.16 -16.55 -5.64
C GLU A 141 -19.71 -16.65 -4.17
N HIS A 142 -19.09 -17.77 -3.79
CA HIS A 142 -18.59 -18.00 -2.44
C HIS A 142 -17.13 -17.58 -2.24
N ALA A 143 -16.38 -17.27 -3.33
CA ALA A 143 -14.99 -16.84 -3.30
C ALA A 143 -14.85 -15.41 -3.82
N ARG A 144 -15.44 -14.43 -3.09
CA ARG A 144 -15.64 -13.05 -3.59
C ARG A 144 -14.43 -12.15 -3.44
N SER A 145 -13.53 -12.43 -2.49
CA SER A 145 -12.36 -11.60 -2.21
C SER A 145 -11.29 -12.40 -1.50
N LEU A 146 -10.05 -11.97 -1.67
CA LEU A 146 -8.93 -12.41 -0.85
C LEU A 146 -8.88 -11.62 0.44
N ASN A 147 -8.25 -12.21 1.48
CA ASN A 147 -7.88 -11.47 2.68
C ASN A 147 -7.04 -10.24 2.33
N LEU A 148 -7.28 -9.10 3.02
CA LEU A 148 -6.62 -7.83 2.72
C LEU A 148 -5.09 -7.94 2.75
N ALA A 149 -4.51 -8.56 3.78
CA ALA A 149 -3.06 -8.71 3.88
C ALA A 149 -2.48 -9.57 2.75
N ASN A 150 -3.20 -10.62 2.33
CA ASN A 150 -2.80 -11.44 1.18
C ASN A 150 -2.85 -10.62 -0.13
N SER A 151 -3.88 -9.82 -0.33
CA SER A 151 -4.00 -8.96 -1.51
C SER A 151 -2.86 -7.94 -1.58
N VAL A 152 -2.54 -7.31 -0.45
CA VAL A 152 -1.40 -6.39 -0.35
C VAL A 152 -0.10 -7.09 -0.73
N ASN A 153 0.17 -8.28 -0.15
CA ASN A 153 1.40 -9.03 -0.42
C ASN A 153 1.56 -9.37 -1.91
N ILE A 154 0.50 -9.82 -2.56
CA ILE A 154 0.51 -10.18 -3.98
C ILE A 154 0.91 -8.95 -4.83
N VAL A 155 0.23 -7.82 -4.62
CA VAL A 155 0.46 -6.61 -5.43
C VAL A 155 1.82 -5.97 -5.13
N VAL A 156 2.22 -5.92 -3.86
CA VAL A 156 3.51 -5.35 -3.44
C VAL A 156 4.67 -6.13 -4.06
N TYR A 157 4.65 -7.47 -4.00
CA TYR A 157 5.73 -8.27 -4.56
C TYR A 157 5.77 -8.23 -6.09
N GLU A 158 4.65 -8.07 -6.77
CA GLU A 158 4.65 -7.80 -8.22
C GLU A 158 5.27 -6.44 -8.53
N ALA A 159 4.89 -5.38 -7.82
CA ALA A 159 5.47 -4.06 -8.01
C ALA A 159 6.99 -4.07 -7.74
N LEU A 160 7.44 -4.74 -6.67
CA LEU A 160 8.86 -4.91 -6.37
C LEU A 160 9.59 -5.74 -7.43
N ARG A 161 8.96 -6.78 -7.99
CA ARG A 161 9.53 -7.55 -9.10
C ARG A 161 9.79 -6.65 -10.31
N GLN A 162 8.86 -5.78 -10.66
CA GLN A 162 9.03 -4.82 -11.77
C GLN A 162 10.17 -3.82 -11.50
N LEU A 163 10.37 -3.43 -10.24
CA LEU A 163 11.45 -2.55 -9.80
C LEU A 163 12.80 -3.27 -9.61
N GLY A 164 12.86 -4.61 -9.84
CA GLY A 164 14.09 -5.39 -9.70
C GLY A 164 14.49 -5.70 -8.26
N PHE A 165 13.53 -5.73 -7.31
CA PHE A 165 13.74 -5.99 -5.88
C PHE A 165 14.84 -5.11 -5.27
N PRO A 166 14.69 -3.79 -5.30
CA PRO A 166 15.73 -2.87 -4.84
C PRO A 166 16.08 -3.14 -3.39
N GLN A 167 17.39 -3.30 -3.11
CA GLN A 167 17.96 -3.55 -1.77
C GLN A 167 17.52 -4.87 -1.10
N MET A 168 16.81 -5.74 -1.79
CA MET A 168 16.46 -7.07 -1.30
C MET A 168 17.56 -8.10 -1.66
N LYS A 169 17.73 -9.12 -0.78
CA LYS A 169 18.74 -10.18 -0.96
C LYS A 169 18.06 -11.50 -1.30
#